data_fd6725f0e9565161beff03aaf5cac554
#
_entry.id   fd6725f0e9565161beff03aaf5cac554
#
_cell.length_a   1.000
_cell.length_b   1.000
_cell.length_c   1.000
_cell.angle_alpha   90.00
_cell.angle_beta   90.00
_cell.angle_gamma   90.00
#
_symmetry.space_group_name_H-M   'P 1'
#
loop_
_entity.id
_entity.type
_entity.pdbx_description
1 polymer ?
#
loop_
_entity_poly.entity_id
_entity_poly.type
_entity_poly.pdbx_seq_one_letter_code
_entity_poly.pdbx_strand_id
1 'polypeptide(L)'
;FYAVFNIASCGDHVVASSSIYGGTYNLFAVTMKRMGVDFTFVAPDCSDEELEAAFRPNTKAVFGETIANPALTVLDIERFAAAAHRHGVPLIVDNTFATPVLCRPFVWGADIVTHSTTKYMDGHASALGGCIVDSGRFDWMAQAEKFPGLTTPDESYHGVVYAQRFGKKAYITKATAQLMRDFGSVPSPQSAFLLNIGLESLHVCMQRHCENAQAVAEHLENHEKIAWVRYSGLPGDPYHAVAAKYLPNGSCGVVSFGVRGGRSAAETFMRHLRLGTIATHVA
;
A
#
# COMPACT_ATOMS: atom_id res chain seq x y z
N PHE A 1 -5.26 1.70 -8.55
CA PHE A 1 -6.24 1.16 -9.47
C PHE A 1 -5.64 0.11 -10.41
N TYR A 2 -4.68 0.48 -11.26
CA TYR A 2 -4.13 -0.44 -12.28
C TYR A 2 -3.52 -1.72 -11.70
N ALA A 3 -2.92 -1.68 -10.52
CA ALA A 3 -2.36 -2.87 -9.91
C ALA A 3 -3.40 -3.97 -9.68
N VAL A 4 -4.61 -3.62 -9.32
CA VAL A 4 -5.71 -4.58 -9.14
C VAL A 4 -6.42 -4.85 -10.45
N PHE A 5 -6.79 -3.78 -11.19
CA PHE A 5 -7.62 -3.90 -12.40
C PHE A 5 -6.89 -4.63 -13.55
N ASN A 6 -5.56 -4.71 -13.51
CA ASN A 6 -4.76 -5.47 -14.47
C ASN A 6 -5.04 -7.00 -14.45
N ILE A 7 -5.51 -7.50 -13.32
CA ILE A 7 -5.71 -8.94 -13.07
C ILE A 7 -7.10 -9.30 -12.53
N ALA A 8 -7.91 -8.29 -12.19
CA ALA A 8 -9.28 -8.47 -11.73
C ALA A 8 -10.24 -7.64 -12.59
N SER A 9 -11.33 -8.23 -13.02
CA SER A 9 -12.36 -7.64 -13.87
C SER A 9 -13.76 -7.89 -13.32
N CYS A 10 -14.79 -7.54 -14.07
CA CYS A 10 -16.18 -7.81 -13.68
C CYS A 10 -16.40 -9.30 -13.37
N GLY A 11 -16.98 -9.59 -12.22
CA GLY A 11 -17.19 -10.95 -11.70
C GLY A 11 -16.06 -11.48 -10.84
N ASP A 12 -14.95 -10.78 -10.73
CA ASP A 12 -13.80 -11.19 -9.91
C ASP A 12 -13.89 -10.66 -8.47
N HIS A 13 -13.04 -11.21 -7.62
CA HIS A 13 -13.00 -10.91 -6.20
C HIS A 13 -11.56 -10.62 -5.73
N VAL A 14 -11.42 -9.75 -4.73
CA VAL A 14 -10.15 -9.42 -4.08
C VAL A 14 -10.32 -9.44 -2.56
N VAL A 15 -9.38 -10.04 -1.84
CA VAL A 15 -9.26 -9.92 -0.39
C VAL A 15 -8.40 -8.70 -0.06
N ALA A 16 -8.86 -7.82 0.81
CA ALA A 16 -8.12 -6.62 1.18
C ALA A 16 -8.06 -6.46 2.70
N SER A 17 -6.94 -5.94 3.21
CA SER A 17 -6.91 -5.46 4.59
C SER A 17 -7.94 -4.35 4.78
N SER A 18 -8.66 -4.35 5.89
CA SER A 18 -9.59 -3.27 6.26
C SER A 18 -8.87 -2.00 6.72
N SER A 19 -7.63 -2.14 7.16
CA SER A 19 -6.76 -1.02 7.53
C SER A 19 -5.93 -0.62 6.31
N ILE A 20 -6.49 0.26 5.49
CA ILE A 20 -5.86 0.84 4.31
C ILE A 20 -6.27 2.31 4.18
N TYR A 21 -5.56 3.06 3.35
CA TYR A 21 -5.87 4.45 3.06
C TYR A 21 -7.33 4.63 2.63
N GLY A 22 -8.01 5.63 3.22
CA GLY A 22 -9.45 5.85 2.99
C GLY A 22 -9.84 6.03 1.53
N GLY A 23 -8.96 6.64 0.71
CA GLY A 23 -9.16 6.74 -0.74
C GLY A 23 -9.12 5.37 -1.44
N THR A 24 -8.21 4.49 -1.03
CA THR A 24 -8.13 3.11 -1.53
C THR A 24 -9.34 2.29 -1.08
N TYR A 25 -9.74 2.45 0.19
CA TYR A 25 -10.96 1.79 0.69
C TYR A 25 -12.19 2.19 -0.12
N ASN A 26 -12.39 3.50 -0.36
CA ASN A 26 -13.50 3.98 -1.17
C ASN A 26 -13.40 3.51 -2.63
N LEU A 27 -12.19 3.48 -3.20
CA LEU A 27 -11.96 2.93 -4.54
C LEU A 27 -12.45 1.48 -4.63
N PHE A 28 -12.12 0.64 -3.66
CA PHE A 28 -12.48 -0.77 -3.63
C PHE A 28 -13.95 -0.98 -3.27
N ALA A 29 -14.40 -0.44 -2.14
CA ALA A 29 -15.74 -0.68 -1.61
C ALA A 29 -16.87 -0.06 -2.45
N VAL A 30 -16.56 1.00 -3.23
CA VAL A 30 -17.57 1.74 -3.98
C VAL A 30 -17.30 1.74 -5.48
N THR A 31 -16.15 2.26 -5.92
CA THR A 31 -15.91 2.50 -7.34
C THR A 31 -15.69 1.20 -8.11
N MET A 32 -14.78 0.35 -7.68
CA MET A 32 -14.51 -0.92 -8.35
C MET A 32 -15.66 -1.92 -8.18
N LYS A 33 -16.40 -1.84 -7.08
CA LYS A 33 -17.62 -2.60 -6.92
C LYS A 33 -18.66 -2.27 -8.00
N ARG A 34 -18.79 -1.00 -8.38
CA ARG A 34 -19.64 -0.58 -9.52
C ARG A 34 -19.13 -1.10 -10.85
N MET A 35 -17.84 -1.41 -10.96
CA MET A 35 -17.23 -2.06 -12.13
C MET A 35 -17.36 -3.59 -12.07
N GLY A 36 -18.04 -4.13 -11.07
CA GLY A 36 -18.31 -5.55 -10.92
C GLY A 36 -17.19 -6.34 -10.21
N VAL A 37 -16.19 -5.68 -9.61
CA VAL A 37 -15.17 -6.35 -8.79
C VAL A 37 -15.59 -6.32 -7.32
N ASP A 38 -15.73 -7.48 -6.72
CA ASP A 38 -16.08 -7.62 -5.31
C ASP A 38 -14.85 -7.62 -4.39
N PHE A 39 -15.05 -7.13 -3.16
CA PHE A 39 -13.99 -7.09 -2.14
C PHE A 39 -14.48 -7.68 -0.82
N THR A 40 -13.65 -8.52 -0.19
CA THR A 40 -13.78 -8.91 1.22
C THR A 40 -12.69 -8.24 2.02
N PHE A 41 -13.09 -7.47 3.05
CA PHE A 41 -12.14 -6.78 3.93
C PHE A 41 -11.93 -7.61 5.19
N VAL A 42 -10.66 -7.84 5.56
CA VAL A 42 -10.23 -8.55 6.76
C VAL A 42 -9.40 -7.63 7.65
N ALA A 43 -9.47 -7.78 8.97
CA ALA A 43 -8.60 -7.05 9.86
C ALA A 43 -7.13 -7.46 9.64
N PRO A 44 -6.14 -6.55 9.77
CA PRO A 44 -4.73 -6.90 9.58
C PRO A 44 -4.23 -7.94 10.60
N ASP A 45 -4.89 -8.00 11.76
CA ASP A 45 -4.66 -8.92 12.88
C ASP A 45 -5.72 -10.02 12.98
N CYS A 46 -6.53 -10.25 11.93
CA CYS A 46 -7.52 -11.35 11.87
C CYS A 46 -6.84 -12.71 12.10
N SER A 47 -7.59 -13.71 12.54
CA SER A 47 -7.07 -15.08 12.65
C SER A 47 -6.75 -15.68 11.28
N ASP A 48 -5.98 -16.78 11.26
CA ASP A 48 -5.70 -17.50 10.01
C ASP A 48 -6.98 -18.08 9.41
N GLU A 49 -7.90 -18.55 10.24
CA GLU A 49 -9.20 -19.07 9.82
C GLU A 49 -10.06 -17.97 9.17
N GLU A 50 -10.06 -16.77 9.75
CA GLU A 50 -10.77 -15.61 9.17
C GLU A 50 -10.17 -15.19 7.84
N LEU A 51 -8.84 -15.19 7.75
CA LEU A 51 -8.14 -14.87 6.50
C LEU A 51 -8.45 -15.90 5.40
N GLU A 52 -8.36 -17.20 5.73
CA GLU A 52 -8.70 -18.29 4.80
C GLU A 52 -10.18 -18.24 4.35
N ALA A 53 -11.10 -17.97 5.25
CA ALA A 53 -12.53 -17.87 4.96
C ALA A 53 -12.89 -16.69 4.03
N ALA A 54 -11.99 -15.69 3.89
CA ALA A 54 -12.21 -14.56 3.02
C ALA A 54 -12.01 -14.89 1.54
N PHE A 55 -11.32 -15.99 1.21
CA PHE A 55 -11.06 -16.37 -0.18
C PHE A 55 -12.29 -17.01 -0.83
N ARG A 56 -12.46 -16.76 -2.12
CA ARG A 56 -13.50 -17.32 -2.99
C ARG A 56 -12.84 -17.96 -4.23
N PRO A 57 -13.54 -18.83 -4.96
CA PRO A 57 -12.99 -19.43 -6.20
C PRO A 57 -12.54 -18.40 -7.23
N ASN A 58 -13.23 -17.24 -7.30
CA ASN A 58 -12.94 -16.14 -8.21
C ASN A 58 -12.01 -15.07 -7.59
N THR A 59 -11.34 -15.33 -6.46
CA THR A 59 -10.36 -14.40 -5.88
C THR A 59 -9.14 -14.29 -6.81
N LYS A 60 -8.70 -13.06 -7.08
CA LYS A 60 -7.58 -12.73 -7.98
C LYS A 60 -6.37 -12.11 -7.30
N ALA A 61 -6.54 -11.53 -6.13
CA ALA A 61 -5.44 -10.91 -5.40
C ALA A 61 -5.74 -10.79 -3.91
N VAL A 62 -4.69 -10.61 -3.14
CA VAL A 62 -4.74 -10.06 -1.78
C VAL A 62 -4.10 -8.68 -1.80
N PHE A 63 -4.68 -7.71 -1.10
CA PHE A 63 -4.17 -6.34 -1.01
C PHE A 63 -4.02 -5.89 0.44
N GLY A 64 -2.91 -5.21 0.75
CA GLY A 64 -2.68 -4.58 2.06
C GLY A 64 -1.69 -3.42 1.98
N GLU A 65 -1.54 -2.68 3.08
CA GLU A 65 -0.54 -1.61 3.22
C GLU A 65 0.51 -2.03 4.25
N THR A 66 1.79 -1.80 3.96
CA THR A 66 2.87 -2.09 4.91
C THR A 66 2.65 -1.39 6.25
N ILE A 67 2.32 -0.10 6.20
CA ILE A 67 1.89 0.73 7.34
C ILE A 67 0.63 1.47 6.91
N ALA A 68 -0.47 1.19 7.56
CA ALA A 68 -1.77 1.71 7.17
C ALA A 68 -2.00 3.15 7.62
N ASN A 69 -2.67 3.94 6.79
CA ASN A 69 -3.09 5.31 7.07
C ASN A 69 -4.59 5.37 7.39
N PRO A 70 -5.05 5.93 8.52
CA PRO A 70 -4.29 6.59 9.60
C PRO A 70 -4.01 5.69 10.82
N ALA A 71 -4.41 4.43 10.78
CA ALA A 71 -4.40 3.54 11.95
C ALA A 71 -2.98 3.15 12.39
N LEU A 72 -1.98 3.28 11.52
CA LEU A 72 -0.58 2.89 11.70
C LEU A 72 -0.42 1.40 12.09
N THR A 73 -1.37 0.58 11.69
CA THR A 73 -1.25 -0.88 11.79
C THR A 73 -0.19 -1.36 10.83
N VAL A 74 0.59 -2.36 11.20
CA VAL A 74 1.62 -2.96 10.35
C VAL A 74 1.15 -4.32 9.86
N LEU A 75 1.18 -4.54 8.56
CA LEU A 75 0.78 -5.80 7.93
C LEU A 75 1.82 -6.89 8.19
N ASP A 76 1.40 -8.07 8.62
CA ASP A 76 2.24 -9.27 8.58
C ASP A 76 2.34 -9.78 7.13
N ILE A 77 3.33 -9.26 6.40
CA ILE A 77 3.48 -9.48 4.95
C ILE A 77 3.66 -10.95 4.61
N GLU A 78 4.49 -11.68 5.36
CA GLU A 78 4.73 -13.11 5.11
C GLU A 78 3.46 -13.94 5.31
N ARG A 79 2.68 -13.66 6.34
CA ARG A 79 1.43 -14.33 6.62
C ARG A 79 0.41 -14.14 5.49
N PHE A 80 0.22 -12.90 5.05
CA PHE A 80 -0.69 -12.57 3.96
C PHE A 80 -0.19 -13.13 2.62
N ALA A 81 1.13 -13.10 2.36
CA ALA A 81 1.73 -13.71 1.17
C ALA A 81 1.52 -15.23 1.14
N ALA A 82 1.76 -15.90 2.27
CA ALA A 82 1.55 -17.34 2.38
C ALA A 82 0.09 -17.74 2.12
N ALA A 83 -0.88 -16.99 2.66
CA ALA A 83 -2.31 -17.21 2.39
C ALA A 83 -2.62 -16.98 0.91
N ALA A 84 -2.18 -15.87 0.32
CA ALA A 84 -2.37 -15.56 -1.10
C ALA A 84 -1.84 -16.68 -2.00
N HIS A 85 -0.62 -17.13 -1.76
CA HIS A 85 0.04 -18.16 -2.57
C HIS A 85 -0.62 -19.54 -2.43
N ARG A 86 -1.14 -19.92 -1.25
CA ARG A 86 -1.93 -21.15 -1.11
C ARG A 86 -3.16 -21.14 -2.01
N HIS A 87 -3.75 -19.98 -2.23
CA HIS A 87 -4.90 -19.81 -3.13
C HIS A 87 -4.51 -19.49 -4.57
N GLY A 88 -3.21 -19.53 -4.91
CA GLY A 88 -2.71 -19.28 -6.27
C GLY A 88 -2.98 -17.87 -6.77
N VAL A 89 -2.91 -16.86 -5.88
CA VAL A 89 -3.10 -15.44 -6.21
C VAL A 89 -1.93 -14.60 -5.67
N PRO A 90 -1.60 -13.45 -6.29
CA PRO A 90 -0.52 -12.59 -5.82
C PRO A 90 -0.94 -11.76 -4.60
N LEU A 91 0.05 -11.42 -3.76
CA LEU A 91 -0.05 -10.36 -2.76
C LEU A 91 0.42 -9.03 -3.36
N ILE A 92 -0.45 -8.03 -3.31
CA ILE A 92 -0.17 -6.64 -3.67
C ILE A 92 -0.02 -5.83 -2.38
N VAL A 93 1.11 -5.14 -2.21
CA VAL A 93 1.37 -4.33 -1.02
C VAL A 93 1.57 -2.87 -1.40
N ASP A 94 0.77 -1.98 -0.83
CA ASP A 94 1.04 -0.56 -0.86
C ASP A 94 2.13 -0.23 0.18
N ASN A 95 3.28 0.21 -0.30
CA ASN A 95 4.46 0.48 0.52
C ASN A 95 4.76 1.98 0.63
N THR A 96 3.72 2.82 0.48
CA THR A 96 3.86 4.28 0.41
C THR A 96 4.51 4.87 1.65
N PHE A 97 4.06 4.49 2.86
CA PHE A 97 4.58 5.06 4.10
C PHE A 97 5.96 4.53 4.49
N ALA A 98 6.23 3.26 4.20
CA ALA A 98 7.53 2.68 4.50
C ALA A 98 8.58 3.10 3.45
N THR A 99 8.21 3.31 2.21
CA THR A 99 9.12 3.47 1.08
C THR A 99 10.08 2.27 0.93
N PRO A 100 10.85 2.13 -0.14
CA PRO A 100 11.86 1.07 -0.23
C PRO A 100 13.01 1.19 0.77
N VAL A 101 13.10 2.35 1.46
CA VAL A 101 14.14 2.61 2.48
C VAL A 101 13.87 1.83 3.75
N LEU A 102 12.62 1.83 4.24
CA LEU A 102 12.26 1.18 5.50
C LEU A 102 11.82 -0.27 5.31
N CYS A 103 11.10 -0.57 4.22
CA CYS A 103 10.64 -1.91 3.92
C CYS A 103 10.77 -2.26 2.44
N ARG A 104 11.17 -3.49 2.18
CA ARG A 104 11.20 -4.10 0.83
C ARG A 104 10.27 -5.31 0.83
N PRO A 105 8.96 -5.15 0.56
CA PRO A 105 7.96 -6.22 0.70
C PRO A 105 8.27 -7.48 -0.10
N PHE A 106 9.03 -7.37 -1.20
CA PHE A 106 9.46 -8.53 -2.00
C PHE A 106 10.33 -9.53 -1.23
N VAL A 107 11.07 -9.09 -0.23
CA VAL A 107 11.88 -9.97 0.62
C VAL A 107 10.98 -10.86 1.49
N TRP A 108 9.78 -10.39 1.75
CA TRP A 108 8.78 -11.00 2.62
C TRP A 108 7.64 -11.70 1.87
N GLY A 109 7.79 -11.91 0.56
CA GLY A 109 6.85 -12.69 -0.24
C GLY A 109 5.81 -11.88 -1.02
N ALA A 110 5.79 -10.56 -0.94
CA ALA A 110 4.93 -9.78 -1.83
C ALA A 110 5.32 -9.98 -3.31
N ASP A 111 4.33 -9.97 -4.19
CA ASP A 111 4.53 -10.14 -5.62
C ASP A 111 4.54 -8.81 -6.35
N ILE A 112 3.67 -7.91 -5.93
CA ILE A 112 3.48 -6.59 -6.53
C ILE A 112 3.53 -5.56 -5.42
N VAL A 113 4.23 -4.46 -5.65
CA VAL A 113 4.30 -3.32 -4.73
C VAL A 113 3.80 -2.07 -5.41
N THR A 114 2.98 -1.30 -4.72
CA THR A 114 2.55 0.02 -5.17
C THR A 114 3.10 1.12 -4.26
N HIS A 115 3.29 2.30 -4.82
CA HIS A 115 3.61 3.51 -4.08
C HIS A 115 2.81 4.68 -4.62
N SER A 116 2.23 5.48 -3.74
CA SER A 116 1.90 6.86 -4.06
C SER A 116 3.19 7.67 -4.07
N THR A 117 3.72 7.95 -5.26
CA THR A 117 4.94 8.75 -5.38
C THR A 117 4.72 10.21 -4.98
N THR A 118 3.45 10.62 -4.85
CA THR A 118 2.98 11.89 -4.29
C THR A 118 3.54 12.20 -2.88
N LYS A 119 3.90 11.15 -2.11
CA LYS A 119 4.26 11.24 -0.68
C LYS A 119 5.78 11.37 -0.52
N TYR A 120 6.38 10.60 0.36
CA TYR A 120 7.80 10.67 0.69
C TYR A 120 8.76 10.54 -0.52
N MET A 121 8.34 9.84 -1.59
CA MET A 121 9.20 9.68 -2.77
C MET A 121 9.40 10.99 -3.53
N ASP A 122 8.35 11.82 -3.66
CA ASP A 122 8.49 13.21 -4.15
C ASP A 122 9.13 14.09 -3.08
N GLY A 123 8.69 13.96 -1.82
CA GLY A 123 9.29 14.59 -0.64
C GLY A 123 9.17 16.12 -0.56
N HIS A 124 8.54 16.75 -1.56
CA HIS A 124 8.45 18.21 -1.70
C HIS A 124 7.01 18.70 -1.92
N ALA A 125 6.01 17.80 -1.90
CA ALA A 125 4.63 18.11 -2.24
C ALA A 125 4.46 18.80 -3.61
N SER A 126 5.35 18.49 -4.56
CA SER A 126 5.47 19.18 -5.85
C SER A 126 4.78 18.45 -7.00
N ALA A 127 4.61 17.11 -6.90
CA ALA A 127 4.04 16.30 -7.96
C ALA A 127 3.11 15.21 -7.43
N LEU A 128 2.03 14.96 -8.16
CA LEU A 128 1.15 13.82 -7.95
C LEU A 128 1.60 12.65 -8.83
N GLY A 129 1.58 11.44 -8.27
CA GLY A 129 1.92 10.27 -9.05
C GLY A 129 1.84 8.97 -8.28
N GLY A 130 2.08 7.89 -9.00
CA GLY A 130 2.16 6.54 -8.43
C GLY A 130 3.03 5.65 -9.28
N CYS A 131 3.53 4.58 -8.70
CA CYS A 131 4.22 3.54 -9.43
C CYS A 131 3.78 2.15 -8.99
N ILE A 132 3.93 1.21 -9.91
CA ILE A 132 3.75 -0.22 -9.68
C ILE A 132 5.10 -0.87 -9.93
N VAL A 133 5.52 -1.71 -9.00
CA VAL A 133 6.73 -2.52 -9.12
C VAL A 133 6.32 -3.98 -9.04
N ASP A 134 6.72 -4.76 -10.03
CA ASP A 134 6.47 -6.20 -10.10
C ASP A 134 7.75 -6.96 -9.74
N SER A 135 7.66 -7.94 -8.86
CA SER A 135 8.78 -8.83 -8.54
C SER A 135 9.21 -9.69 -9.71
N GLY A 136 8.31 -9.95 -10.66
CA GLY A 136 8.47 -10.88 -11.76
C GLY A 136 8.59 -12.35 -11.31
N ARG A 137 8.18 -12.66 -10.07
CA ARG A 137 8.31 -14.01 -9.49
C ARG A 137 7.03 -14.82 -9.50
N PHE A 138 5.86 -14.15 -9.56
CA PHE A 138 4.59 -14.85 -9.60
C PHE A 138 4.44 -15.61 -10.93
N ASP A 139 4.18 -16.91 -10.82
CA ASP A 139 4.02 -17.76 -12.02
C ASP A 139 2.59 -17.70 -12.56
N TRP A 140 2.37 -16.77 -13.48
CA TRP A 140 1.07 -16.57 -14.14
C TRP A 140 0.63 -17.80 -14.92
N MET A 141 1.58 -18.53 -15.52
CA MET A 141 1.26 -19.73 -16.33
C MET A 141 0.84 -20.90 -15.45
N ALA A 142 1.42 -21.07 -14.27
CA ALA A 142 0.99 -22.09 -13.30
C ALA A 142 -0.44 -21.81 -12.79
N GLN A 143 -0.93 -20.56 -12.89
CA GLN A 143 -2.26 -20.13 -12.48
C GLN A 143 -3.10 -19.67 -13.69
N ALA A 144 -2.91 -20.28 -14.87
CA ALA A 144 -3.47 -19.81 -16.14
C ALA A 144 -4.99 -19.66 -16.14
N GLU A 145 -5.70 -20.59 -15.51
CA GLU A 145 -7.17 -20.56 -15.42
C GLU A 145 -7.68 -19.35 -14.62
N LYS A 146 -6.91 -18.90 -13.62
CA LYS A 146 -7.26 -17.70 -12.84
C LYS A 146 -6.97 -16.39 -13.56
N PHE A 147 -5.95 -16.37 -14.42
CA PHE A 147 -5.47 -15.14 -15.06
C PHE A 147 -5.51 -15.19 -16.59
N PRO A 148 -6.69 -15.45 -17.20
CA PRO A 148 -6.79 -15.56 -18.66
C PRO A 148 -6.31 -14.29 -19.38
N GLY A 149 -6.49 -13.10 -18.81
CA GLY A 149 -6.01 -11.84 -19.38
C GLY A 149 -4.49 -11.73 -19.53
N LEU A 150 -3.70 -12.63 -18.91
CA LEU A 150 -2.25 -12.71 -19.07
C LEU A 150 -1.80 -13.97 -19.80
N THR A 151 -2.65 -15.01 -19.83
CA THR A 151 -2.27 -16.37 -20.23
C THR A 151 -2.97 -16.88 -21.49
N THR A 152 -3.94 -16.11 -22.01
CA THR A 152 -4.58 -16.38 -23.30
C THR A 152 -4.31 -15.25 -24.31
N PRO A 153 -4.55 -15.46 -25.61
CA PRO A 153 -4.38 -14.44 -26.62
C PRO A 153 -5.22 -13.17 -26.32
N ASP A 154 -4.58 -12.02 -26.28
CA ASP A 154 -5.22 -10.73 -26.01
C ASP A 154 -5.60 -10.04 -27.33
N GLU A 155 -6.91 -9.81 -27.54
CA GLU A 155 -7.42 -9.19 -28.75
C GLU A 155 -6.96 -7.73 -28.91
N SER A 156 -6.78 -7.01 -27.78
CA SER A 156 -6.35 -5.60 -27.80
C SER A 156 -4.87 -5.44 -28.14
N TYR A 157 -4.10 -6.54 -28.13
CA TYR A 157 -2.66 -6.53 -28.42
C TYR A 157 -2.25 -7.63 -29.40
N HIS A 158 -2.95 -7.70 -30.54
CA HIS A 158 -2.64 -8.56 -31.69
C HIS A 158 -2.58 -10.07 -31.37
N GLY A 159 -3.36 -10.56 -30.41
CA GLY A 159 -3.38 -11.96 -30.01
C GLY A 159 -2.16 -12.40 -29.20
N VAL A 160 -1.43 -11.47 -28.61
CA VAL A 160 -0.27 -11.79 -27.76
C VAL A 160 -0.73 -12.46 -26.46
N VAL A 161 -0.05 -13.53 -26.06
CA VAL A 161 -0.14 -14.11 -24.73
C VAL A 161 0.96 -13.48 -23.87
N TYR A 162 0.59 -12.55 -22.99
CA TYR A 162 1.58 -11.74 -22.24
C TYR A 162 2.57 -12.58 -21.44
N ALA A 163 2.08 -13.59 -20.70
CA ALA A 163 2.93 -14.45 -19.87
C ALA A 163 3.95 -15.24 -20.70
N GLN A 164 3.56 -15.73 -21.87
CA GLN A 164 4.47 -16.45 -22.76
C GLN A 164 5.47 -15.52 -23.45
N ARG A 165 4.99 -14.36 -23.94
CA ARG A 165 5.81 -13.45 -24.73
C ARG A 165 6.81 -12.65 -23.90
N PHE A 166 6.42 -12.22 -22.70
CA PHE A 166 7.18 -11.27 -21.87
C PHE A 166 7.71 -11.89 -20.57
N GLY A 167 7.29 -13.11 -20.23
CA GLY A 167 7.76 -13.82 -19.04
C GLY A 167 7.61 -12.98 -17.79
N LYS A 168 8.70 -12.73 -17.07
CA LYS A 168 8.75 -11.93 -15.84
C LYS A 168 8.25 -10.49 -15.97
N LYS A 169 8.12 -9.95 -17.18
CA LYS A 169 7.61 -8.60 -17.46
C LYS A 169 6.15 -8.59 -17.88
N ALA A 170 5.48 -9.73 -17.93
CA ALA A 170 4.12 -9.87 -18.46
C ALA A 170 3.13 -8.91 -17.80
N TYR A 171 3.11 -8.88 -16.48
CA TYR A 171 2.19 -8.06 -15.71
C TYR A 171 2.38 -6.56 -15.98
N ILE A 172 3.61 -6.06 -15.90
CA ILE A 172 3.91 -4.64 -16.16
C ILE A 172 3.71 -4.28 -17.63
N THR A 173 4.04 -5.18 -18.55
CA THR A 173 3.82 -4.93 -19.97
C THR A 173 2.33 -4.78 -20.27
N LYS A 174 1.47 -5.64 -19.73
CA LYS A 174 0.01 -5.52 -19.90
C LYS A 174 -0.51 -4.23 -19.27
N ALA A 175 -0.10 -3.91 -18.04
CA ALA A 175 -0.50 -2.68 -17.38
C ALA A 175 -0.17 -1.44 -18.21
N THR A 176 1.00 -1.42 -18.84
CA THR A 176 1.46 -0.30 -19.67
C THR A 176 0.81 -0.31 -21.07
N ALA A 177 0.84 -1.44 -21.76
CA ALA A 177 0.42 -1.53 -23.14
C ALA A 177 -1.11 -1.51 -23.34
N GLN A 178 -1.86 -1.85 -22.29
CA GLN A 178 -3.33 -1.85 -22.31
C GLN A 178 -3.90 -0.78 -21.37
N LEU A 179 -3.73 -0.90 -20.06
CA LEU A 179 -4.44 -0.02 -19.13
C LEU A 179 -3.97 1.43 -19.19
N MET A 180 -2.66 1.68 -19.17
CA MET A 180 -2.14 3.04 -19.27
C MET A 180 -2.43 3.67 -20.62
N ARG A 181 -2.35 2.88 -21.70
CA ARG A 181 -2.71 3.34 -23.06
C ARG A 181 -4.17 3.77 -23.13
N ASP A 182 -5.10 2.95 -22.58
CA ASP A 182 -6.53 3.12 -22.79
C ASP A 182 -7.16 4.11 -21.81
N PHE A 183 -6.70 4.11 -20.54
CA PHE A 183 -7.23 4.97 -19.47
C PHE A 183 -6.37 6.21 -19.17
N GLY A 184 -5.13 6.24 -19.60
CA GLY A 184 -4.20 7.33 -19.33
C GLY A 184 -3.59 7.27 -17.92
N SER A 185 -3.55 8.42 -17.22
CA SER A 185 -2.91 8.58 -15.90
C SER A 185 -1.40 8.35 -15.95
N VAL A 186 -0.76 8.90 -16.96
CA VAL A 186 0.69 8.90 -17.15
C VAL A 186 1.28 10.15 -16.51
N PRO A 187 2.37 10.07 -15.73
CA PRO A 187 3.04 11.26 -15.22
C PRO A 187 3.60 12.12 -16.38
N SER A 188 3.53 13.44 -16.23
CA SER A 188 4.19 14.32 -17.16
C SER A 188 5.72 14.17 -17.05
N PRO A 189 6.51 14.51 -18.10
CA PRO A 189 7.96 14.54 -18.01
C PRO A 189 8.45 15.44 -16.87
N GLN A 190 7.78 16.57 -16.62
CA GLN A 190 8.05 17.47 -15.51
C GLN A 190 7.87 16.76 -14.16
N SER A 191 6.76 16.06 -13.96
CA SER A 191 6.50 15.32 -12.71
C SER A 191 7.51 14.19 -12.50
N ALA A 192 7.91 13.49 -13.57
CA ALA A 192 8.93 12.46 -13.51
C ALA A 192 10.30 13.03 -13.14
N PHE A 193 10.65 14.21 -13.65
CA PHE A 193 11.88 14.92 -13.31
C PHE A 193 11.90 15.32 -11.82
N LEU A 194 10.81 15.92 -11.32
CA LEU A 194 10.69 16.31 -9.91
C LEU A 194 10.78 15.09 -8.98
N LEU A 195 10.12 13.98 -9.34
CA LEU A 195 10.23 12.74 -8.60
C LEU A 195 11.66 12.20 -8.54
N ASN A 196 12.42 12.26 -9.63
CA ASN A 196 13.82 11.86 -9.62
C ASN A 196 14.66 12.69 -8.64
N ILE A 197 14.42 14.01 -8.57
CA ILE A 197 15.09 14.88 -7.58
C ILE A 197 14.73 14.45 -6.15
N GLY A 198 13.44 14.19 -5.87
CA GLY A 198 12.98 13.73 -4.55
C GLY A 198 13.64 12.41 -4.13
N LEU A 199 13.78 11.47 -5.08
CA LEU A 199 14.39 10.16 -4.83
C LEU A 199 15.88 10.24 -4.44
N GLU A 200 16.62 11.24 -4.89
CA GLU A 200 18.04 11.42 -4.54
C GLU A 200 18.26 11.60 -3.03
N SER A 201 17.33 12.26 -2.34
CA SER A 201 17.41 12.52 -0.90
C SER A 201 16.54 11.59 -0.04
N LEU A 202 15.74 10.71 -0.64
CA LEU A 202 14.74 9.91 0.06
C LEU A 202 15.31 9.14 1.26
N HIS A 203 16.48 8.53 1.11
CA HIS A 203 17.08 7.72 2.18
C HIS A 203 17.46 8.56 3.41
N VAL A 204 17.96 9.77 3.22
CA VAL A 204 18.31 10.71 4.31
C VAL A 204 17.04 11.28 4.94
N CYS A 205 16.07 11.66 4.11
CA CYS A 205 14.80 12.20 4.57
C CYS A 205 14.03 11.17 5.40
N MET A 206 13.93 9.92 4.96
CA MET A 206 13.24 8.87 5.70
C MET A 206 13.87 8.58 7.05
N GLN A 207 15.20 8.56 7.14
CA GLN A 207 15.88 8.42 8.42
C GLN A 207 15.48 9.56 9.36
N ARG A 208 15.55 10.81 8.91
CA ARG A 208 15.20 11.98 9.72
C ARG A 208 13.72 12.00 10.11
N HIS A 209 12.82 11.61 9.22
CA HIS A 209 11.40 11.48 9.54
C HIS A 209 11.16 10.46 10.66
N CYS A 210 11.81 9.30 10.60
CA CYS A 210 11.68 8.28 11.65
C CYS A 210 12.23 8.76 13.00
N GLU A 211 13.42 9.39 13.02
CA GLU A 211 14.01 9.96 14.22
C GLU A 211 13.11 11.01 14.87
N ASN A 212 12.57 11.92 14.06
CA ASN A 212 11.65 12.95 14.54
C ASN A 212 10.33 12.36 15.06
N ALA A 213 9.74 11.41 14.32
CA ALA A 213 8.50 10.78 14.73
C ALA A 213 8.66 9.97 16.02
N GLN A 214 9.77 9.26 16.20
CA GLN A 214 10.09 8.54 17.43
C GLN A 214 10.16 9.51 18.61
N ALA A 215 10.93 10.59 18.51
CA ALA A 215 11.07 11.57 19.57
C ALA A 215 9.71 12.25 19.92
N VAL A 216 8.90 12.56 18.92
CA VAL A 216 7.55 13.12 19.12
C VAL A 216 6.64 12.10 19.78
N ALA A 217 6.64 10.84 19.35
CA ALA A 217 5.81 9.79 19.92
C ALA A 217 6.14 9.53 21.39
N GLU A 218 7.43 9.45 21.75
CA GLU A 218 7.92 9.30 23.12
C GLU A 218 7.52 10.49 24.01
N HIS A 219 7.62 11.72 23.46
CA HIS A 219 7.16 12.91 24.17
C HIS A 219 5.65 12.87 24.42
N LEU A 220 4.86 12.53 23.41
CA LEU A 220 3.41 12.48 23.51
C LEU A 220 2.93 11.37 24.46
N GLU A 221 3.58 10.19 24.46
CA GLU A 221 3.24 9.08 25.36
C GLU A 221 3.32 9.48 26.83
N ASN A 222 4.29 10.36 27.17
CA ASN A 222 4.52 10.84 28.52
C ASN A 222 3.81 12.14 28.86
N HIS A 223 3.01 12.71 27.96
CA HIS A 223 2.39 14.01 28.14
C HIS A 223 1.00 13.90 28.80
N GLU A 224 0.77 14.64 29.91
CA GLU A 224 -0.45 14.58 30.72
C GLU A 224 -1.77 14.79 29.96
N LYS A 225 -1.76 15.59 28.87
CA LYS A 225 -2.94 15.92 28.05
C LYS A 225 -3.21 14.90 26.94
N ILE A 226 -2.36 13.89 26.78
CA ILE A 226 -2.50 12.85 25.75
C ILE A 226 -3.16 11.62 26.36
N ALA A 227 -4.15 11.08 25.67
CA ALA A 227 -4.91 9.92 26.10
C ALA A 227 -4.31 8.60 25.57
N TRP A 228 -3.79 8.64 24.34
CA TRP A 228 -3.15 7.51 23.67
C TRP A 228 -2.26 7.99 22.52
N VAL A 229 -1.26 7.18 22.19
CA VAL A 229 -0.37 7.36 21.02
C VAL A 229 -0.35 6.05 20.24
N ARG A 230 -0.32 6.14 18.92
CA ARG A 230 -0.08 5.04 17.99
C ARG A 230 1.17 5.37 17.18
N TYR A 231 2.18 4.58 17.36
CA TYR A 231 3.42 4.60 16.60
C TYR A 231 4.15 3.28 16.83
N SER A 232 4.32 2.48 15.80
CA SER A 232 4.85 1.12 15.93
C SER A 232 6.34 1.05 16.36
N GLY A 233 7.03 2.19 16.40
CA GLY A 233 8.34 2.33 17.02
C GLY A 233 8.31 2.36 18.56
N LEU A 234 7.16 2.59 19.20
CA LEU A 234 7.03 2.55 20.66
C LEU A 234 6.89 1.09 21.15
N PRO A 235 7.63 0.68 22.21
CA PRO A 235 7.52 -0.69 22.73
C PRO A 235 6.12 -1.09 23.19
N GLY A 236 5.30 -0.14 23.61
CA GLY A 236 3.90 -0.36 24.04
C GLY A 236 2.89 -0.43 22.90
N ASP A 237 3.27 -0.17 21.65
CA ASP A 237 2.36 -0.25 20.53
C ASP A 237 2.04 -1.72 20.17
N PRO A 238 0.76 -2.08 19.91
CA PRO A 238 0.38 -3.44 19.56
C PRO A 238 1.11 -4.03 18.35
N TYR A 239 1.56 -3.19 17.43
CA TYR A 239 2.26 -3.61 16.22
C TYR A 239 3.79 -3.52 16.32
N HIS A 240 4.33 -3.19 17.50
CA HIS A 240 5.78 -3.06 17.70
C HIS A 240 6.55 -4.31 17.28
N ALA A 241 6.12 -5.50 17.70
CA ALA A 241 6.79 -6.75 17.37
C ALA A 241 6.80 -7.04 15.86
N VAL A 242 5.67 -6.78 15.18
CA VAL A 242 5.56 -6.92 13.72
C VAL A 242 6.41 -5.87 13.01
N ALA A 243 6.39 -4.63 13.50
CA ALA A 243 7.22 -3.55 12.97
C ALA A 243 8.72 -3.85 13.11
N ALA A 244 9.17 -4.36 14.25
CA ALA A 244 10.57 -4.75 14.46
C ALA A 244 11.06 -5.78 13.43
N LYS A 245 10.17 -6.64 12.94
CA LYS A 245 10.48 -7.62 11.88
C LYS A 245 10.60 -6.95 10.50
N TYR A 246 9.62 -6.16 10.11
CA TYR A 246 9.49 -5.65 8.73
C TYR A 246 10.13 -4.28 8.51
N LEU A 247 10.32 -3.50 9.58
CA LEU A 247 10.74 -2.10 9.57
C LEU A 247 11.95 -1.86 10.50
N PRO A 248 13.05 -2.61 10.35
CA PRO A 248 14.19 -2.53 11.28
C PRO A 248 14.87 -1.17 11.29
N ASN A 249 14.63 -0.33 10.28
CA ASN A 249 15.27 0.98 10.12
C ASN A 249 14.34 2.16 10.51
N GLY A 250 13.19 1.89 11.15
CA GLY A 250 12.24 2.90 11.61
C GLY A 250 10.83 2.71 11.09
N SER A 251 9.86 3.34 11.74
CA SER A 251 8.42 3.10 11.59
C SER A 251 7.67 4.24 10.88
N CYS A 252 8.28 4.93 9.94
CA CYS A 252 7.79 6.10 9.20
C CYS A 252 7.78 7.43 9.98
N GLY A 253 7.33 8.49 9.31
CA GLY A 253 7.28 9.87 9.84
C GLY A 253 5.89 10.32 10.33
N VAL A 254 4.96 9.38 10.55
CA VAL A 254 3.59 9.68 10.97
C VAL A 254 3.32 9.15 12.37
N VAL A 255 2.72 9.97 13.22
CA VAL A 255 2.27 9.61 14.57
C VAL A 255 0.79 9.92 14.69
N SER A 256 -0.02 8.99 15.17
CA SER A 256 -1.42 9.20 15.50
C SER A 256 -1.58 9.27 17.02
N PHE A 257 -2.35 10.23 17.52
CA PHE A 257 -2.59 10.37 18.95
C PHE A 257 -3.95 10.99 19.27
N GLY A 258 -4.44 10.72 20.46
CA GLY A 258 -5.66 11.30 20.99
C GLY A 258 -5.40 12.21 22.18
N VAL A 259 -5.99 13.41 22.16
CA VAL A 259 -5.94 14.35 23.29
C VAL A 259 -7.04 14.04 24.31
N ARG A 260 -6.74 14.23 25.61
CA ARG A 260 -7.75 14.13 26.65
C ARG A 260 -8.79 15.26 26.48
N GLY A 261 -10.05 14.94 26.70
CA GLY A 261 -11.15 15.88 26.44
C GLY A 261 -11.80 15.70 25.05
N GLY A 262 -11.36 14.69 24.30
CA GLY A 262 -12.03 14.26 23.06
C GLY A 262 -11.98 15.29 21.94
N ARG A 263 -13.04 15.29 21.10
CA ARG A 263 -13.09 16.08 19.87
C ARG A 263 -12.90 17.59 20.10
N SER A 264 -13.55 18.17 21.10
CA SER A 264 -13.44 19.61 21.38
C SER A 264 -12.03 20.03 21.75
N ALA A 265 -11.32 19.20 22.54
CA ALA A 265 -9.92 19.43 22.87
C ALA A 265 -9.00 19.28 21.64
N ALA A 266 -9.28 18.31 20.78
CA ALA A 266 -8.54 18.12 19.52
C ALA A 266 -8.73 19.31 18.57
N GLU A 267 -9.95 19.82 18.41
CA GLU A 267 -10.22 21.01 17.61
C GLU A 267 -9.51 22.25 18.18
N THR A 268 -9.50 22.39 19.52
CA THR A 268 -8.78 23.48 20.20
C THR A 268 -7.27 23.36 19.96
N PHE A 269 -6.71 22.15 20.10
CA PHE A 269 -5.30 21.89 19.80
C PHE A 269 -4.94 22.30 18.36
N MET A 270 -5.73 21.84 17.37
CA MET A 270 -5.49 22.16 15.96
C MET A 270 -5.52 23.67 15.68
N ARG A 271 -6.44 24.42 16.32
CA ARG A 271 -6.54 25.89 16.15
C ARG A 271 -5.35 26.66 16.73
N HIS A 272 -4.60 26.05 17.64
CA HIS A 272 -3.46 26.68 18.31
C HIS A 272 -2.10 26.22 17.77
N LEU A 273 -2.08 25.43 16.69
CA LEU A 273 -0.83 25.07 16.03
C LEU A 273 -0.09 26.32 15.54
N ARG A 274 1.22 26.38 15.79
CA ARG A 274 2.06 27.49 15.36
C ARG A 274 3.09 27.03 14.30
N LEU A 275 3.69 25.87 14.52
CA LEU A 275 4.67 25.28 13.60
C LEU A 275 3.97 24.35 12.58
N GLY A 276 3.05 23.51 13.07
CA GLY A 276 2.31 22.58 12.23
C GLY A 276 1.17 23.28 11.47
N THR A 277 0.89 22.78 10.28
CA THR A 277 -0.21 23.24 9.42
C THR A 277 -1.24 22.13 9.26
N ILE A 278 -2.54 22.47 9.27
CA ILE A 278 -3.61 21.52 8.97
C ILE A 278 -3.59 21.25 7.47
N ALA A 279 -3.32 20.01 7.12
CA ALA A 279 -3.26 19.56 5.73
C ALA A 279 -3.83 18.14 5.59
N THR A 280 -4.19 17.78 4.37
CA THR A 280 -4.61 16.42 3.98
C THR A 280 -3.50 15.65 3.26
N HIS A 281 -2.29 16.14 3.30
CA HIS A 281 -1.12 15.63 2.59
C HIS A 281 0.01 15.29 3.56
N VAL A 282 0.77 14.24 3.24
CA VAL A 282 2.02 13.85 3.90
C VAL A 282 3.11 13.81 2.85
N ALA A 283 4.12 14.67 2.98
CA ALA A 283 5.28 14.69 2.11
C ALA A 283 6.52 15.12 2.87
#